data_e957219715f62bf372545d5853b0a40d
#
_entry.id   e957219715f62bf372545d5853b0a40d
#
_cell.length_a   1.000
_cell.length_b   1.000
_cell.length_c   1.000
_cell.angle_alpha   90.00
_cell.angle_beta   90.00
_cell.angle_gamma   90.00
#
_symmetry.space_group_name_H-M   'P 1'
#
loop_
_entity.id
_entity.type
_entity.pdbx_description
1 polymer ?
#
loop_
_entity_poly.entity_id
_entity_poly.type
_entity_poly.pdbx_seq_one_letter_code
_entity_poly.pdbx_strand_id
1 'polypeptide(L)'
;MLFRSSVPPEHLMWIFGVKSRDESMKKLEGFRLDGIVQKMKCPFLLLHGAGDEQIPLSLAQTCFDAVGSKDKTLRVFTKEEGGFHHCQVDNVTIGVHAMWDWAADRLKPGT
;
A
#
# COMPACT_ATOMS: atom_id res chain seq x y z
N MET A 1 8.39 -9.27 14.35
CA MET A 1 8.83 -9.04 12.98
C MET A 1 9.58 -7.72 12.93
N LEU A 2 10.89 -7.80 12.76
CA LEU A 2 11.71 -6.60 12.61
C LEU A 2 11.45 -6.04 11.21
N PHE A 3 10.67 -4.99 11.13
CA PHE A 3 10.57 -4.16 9.94
C PHE A 3 11.97 -3.60 9.66
N ARG A 4 12.70 -4.19 8.74
CA ARG A 4 13.83 -3.51 8.13
C ARG A 4 13.30 -2.46 7.17
N SER A 5 12.91 -1.34 7.75
CA SER A 5 12.65 -0.16 6.93
C SER A 5 13.94 0.20 6.20
N SER A 6 13.87 0.31 4.90
CA SER A 6 14.94 0.89 4.09
C SER A 6 15.11 2.39 4.35
N VAL A 7 14.20 2.96 5.14
CA VAL A 7 14.23 4.37 5.54
C VAL A 7 15.06 4.52 6.81
N PRO A 8 16.11 5.37 6.80
CA PRO A 8 16.91 5.62 7.99
C PRO A 8 16.04 6.14 9.14
N PRO A 9 16.32 5.74 10.39
CA PRO A 9 15.59 6.24 11.57
C PRO A 9 15.54 7.76 11.67
N GLU A 10 16.60 8.43 11.23
CA GLU A 10 16.71 9.89 11.21
C GLU A 10 15.66 10.54 10.33
N HIS A 11 15.21 9.86 9.29
CA HIS A 11 14.18 10.35 8.38
C HIS A 11 12.84 10.55 9.10
N LEU A 12 12.42 9.58 9.89
CA LEU A 12 11.21 9.69 10.71
C LEU A 12 11.34 10.76 11.78
N MET A 13 12.52 10.89 12.40
CA MET A 13 12.78 11.93 13.36
C MET A 13 12.63 13.32 12.75
N TRP A 14 13.14 13.49 11.53
CA TRP A 14 12.99 14.74 10.78
C TRP A 14 11.54 15.03 10.41
N ILE A 15 10.80 14.05 9.90
CA ILE A 15 9.38 14.19 9.51
C ILE A 15 8.53 14.63 10.71
N PHE A 16 8.73 14.02 11.88
CA PHE A 16 7.94 14.31 13.08
C PHE A 16 8.49 15.44 13.93
N GLY A 17 9.66 15.98 13.58
CA GLY A 17 10.30 17.05 14.35
C GLY A 17 10.70 16.62 15.76
N VAL A 18 11.09 15.35 15.94
CA VAL A 18 11.46 14.78 17.24
C VAL A 18 12.95 14.48 17.31
N LYS A 19 13.46 14.27 18.54
CA LYS A 19 14.89 14.14 18.79
C LYS A 19 15.36 12.70 18.99
N SER A 20 14.44 11.73 19.05
CA SER A 20 14.78 10.32 19.22
C SER A 20 13.91 9.41 18.37
N ARG A 21 14.43 8.20 18.10
CA ARG A 21 13.67 7.15 17.42
C ARG A 21 12.43 6.74 18.22
N ASP A 22 12.55 6.64 19.53
CA ASP A 22 11.44 6.23 20.41
C ASP A 22 10.28 7.24 20.34
N GLU A 23 10.58 8.52 20.29
CA GLU A 23 9.56 9.57 20.07
C GLU A 23 8.91 9.43 18.70
N SER A 24 9.67 9.11 17.65
CA SER A 24 9.13 8.85 16.31
C SER A 24 8.16 7.67 16.34
N MET A 25 8.53 6.57 16.98
CA MET A 25 7.69 5.37 17.09
C MET A 25 6.41 5.67 17.86
N LYS A 26 6.50 6.47 18.91
CA LYS A 26 5.34 6.92 19.69
C LYS A 26 4.37 7.76 18.85
N LYS A 27 4.89 8.62 17.99
CA LYS A 27 4.09 9.39 17.03
C LYS A 27 3.39 8.48 16.01
N LEU A 28 4.05 7.42 15.55
CA LEU A 28 3.49 6.45 14.60
C LEU A 28 2.32 5.65 15.18
N GLU A 29 2.23 5.49 16.49
CA GLU A 29 1.12 4.75 17.13
C GLU A 29 -0.26 5.32 16.77
N GLY A 30 -0.35 6.62 16.49
CA GLY A 30 -1.57 7.28 16.05
C GLY A 30 -1.95 7.01 14.58
N PHE A 31 -1.03 6.49 13.78
CA PHE A 31 -1.26 6.22 12.35
C PHE A 31 -1.66 4.75 12.15
N ARG A 32 -2.94 4.45 12.43
CA ARG A 32 -3.50 3.11 12.31
C ARG A 32 -4.68 3.11 11.36
N LEU A 33 -4.80 2.01 10.63
CA LEU A 33 -5.93 1.74 9.73
C LEU A 33 -6.98 0.85 10.39
N ASP A 34 -6.66 0.24 11.53
CA ASP A 34 -7.56 -0.64 12.27
C ASP A 34 -8.86 0.09 12.65
N GLY A 35 -9.99 -0.49 12.30
CA GLY A 35 -11.31 0.10 12.55
C GLY A 35 -11.68 1.26 11.62
N ILE A 36 -10.76 1.71 10.74
CA ILE A 36 -10.98 2.81 9.79
C ILE A 36 -11.26 2.25 8.39
N VAL A 37 -10.44 1.34 7.90
CA VAL A 37 -10.59 0.76 6.55
C VAL A 37 -11.88 -0.01 6.39
N GLN A 38 -12.44 -0.55 7.47
CA GLN A 38 -13.74 -1.22 7.47
C GLN A 38 -14.90 -0.27 7.13
N LYS A 39 -14.72 1.03 7.36
CA LYS A 39 -15.72 2.07 7.06
C LYS A 39 -15.68 2.53 5.61
N MET A 40 -14.68 2.14 4.86
CA MET A 40 -14.54 2.51 3.45
C MET A 40 -15.67 1.93 2.62
N LYS A 41 -16.27 2.76 1.76
CA LYS A 41 -17.37 2.37 0.86
C LYS A 41 -17.08 2.65 -0.60
N CYS A 42 -16.13 3.54 -0.88
CA CYS A 42 -15.72 3.83 -2.25
C CYS A 42 -15.01 2.62 -2.89
N PRO A 43 -15.00 2.53 -4.22
CA PRO A 43 -14.20 1.52 -4.91
C PRO A 43 -12.72 1.56 -4.46
N PHE A 44 -12.12 0.40 -4.29
CA PHE A 44 -10.77 0.26 -3.76
C PHE A 44 -9.92 -0.66 -4.63
N LEU A 45 -8.76 -0.17 -5.05
CA LEU A 45 -7.75 -0.96 -5.76
C LEU A 45 -6.47 -1.02 -4.94
N LEU A 46 -5.97 -2.22 -4.71
CA LEU A 46 -4.66 -2.45 -4.11
C LEU A 46 -3.75 -3.14 -5.10
N LEU A 47 -2.64 -2.50 -5.45
CA LEU A 47 -1.58 -3.04 -6.29
C LEU A 47 -0.42 -3.48 -5.41
N HIS A 48 0.11 -4.66 -5.65
CA HIS A 48 1.22 -5.19 -4.86
C HIS A 48 2.14 -6.08 -5.70
N GLY A 49 3.45 -5.95 -5.50
CA GLY A 49 4.44 -6.84 -6.10
C GLY A 49 4.62 -8.10 -5.24
N ALA A 50 4.54 -9.28 -5.84
CA ALA A 50 4.65 -10.54 -5.10
C ALA A 50 6.01 -10.71 -4.38
N GLY A 51 7.05 -10.06 -4.87
CA GLY A 51 8.40 -10.06 -4.28
C GLY A 51 8.76 -8.78 -3.52
N ASP A 52 7.78 -8.01 -3.10
CA ASP A 52 8.02 -6.82 -2.28
C ASP A 52 8.71 -7.20 -0.97
N GLU A 53 9.96 -6.74 -0.82
CA GLU A 53 10.77 -7.02 0.37
C GLU A 53 10.51 -6.04 1.52
N GLN A 54 9.84 -4.93 1.26
CA GLN A 54 9.51 -3.93 2.28
C GLN A 54 8.17 -4.23 2.94
N ILE A 55 7.17 -4.54 2.14
CA ILE A 55 5.82 -4.86 2.61
C ILE A 55 5.46 -6.27 2.16
N PRO A 56 5.45 -7.26 3.06
CA PRO A 56 5.07 -8.62 2.69
C PRO A 56 3.67 -8.69 2.10
N LEU A 57 3.46 -9.58 1.12
CA LEU A 57 2.17 -9.81 0.49
C LEU A 57 1.06 -10.13 1.52
N SER A 58 1.41 -10.78 2.61
CA SER A 58 0.48 -11.09 3.71
C SER A 58 -0.14 -9.84 4.33
N LEU A 59 0.62 -8.74 4.44
CA LEU A 59 0.09 -7.47 4.94
C LEU A 59 -0.85 -6.80 3.94
N ALA A 60 -0.54 -6.88 2.66
CA ALA A 60 -1.43 -6.41 1.60
C ALA A 60 -2.75 -7.18 1.62
N GLN A 61 -2.70 -8.49 1.77
CA GLN A 61 -3.89 -9.34 1.87
C GLN A 61 -4.72 -9.00 3.12
N THR A 62 -4.07 -8.83 4.26
CA THR A 62 -4.74 -8.42 5.51
C THR A 62 -5.46 -7.08 5.34
N CYS A 63 -4.81 -6.11 4.73
CA CYS A 63 -5.42 -4.81 4.44
C CYS A 63 -6.61 -4.96 3.49
N PHE A 64 -6.45 -5.69 2.40
CA PHE A 64 -7.50 -5.94 1.41
C PHE A 64 -8.73 -6.60 2.04
N ASP A 65 -8.51 -7.62 2.87
CA ASP A 65 -9.61 -8.34 3.54
C ASP A 65 -10.38 -7.42 4.51
N ALA A 66 -9.66 -6.53 5.19
CA ALA A 66 -10.23 -5.60 6.17
C ALA A 66 -11.04 -4.45 5.56
N VAL A 67 -10.72 -4.06 4.32
CA VAL A 67 -11.42 -2.96 3.63
C VAL A 67 -12.89 -3.28 3.43
N GLY A 68 -13.76 -2.37 3.89
CA GLY A 68 -15.22 -2.54 3.87
C GLY A 68 -15.89 -2.29 2.53
N SER A 69 -15.15 -1.84 1.51
CA SER A 69 -15.69 -1.59 0.16
C SER A 69 -16.21 -2.88 -0.47
N LYS A 70 -17.38 -2.79 -1.11
CA LYS A 70 -17.96 -3.93 -1.86
C LYS A 70 -17.27 -4.13 -3.21
N ASP A 71 -16.88 -3.03 -3.87
CA ASP A 71 -16.09 -3.04 -5.10
C ASP A 71 -14.62 -2.87 -4.73
N LYS A 72 -13.93 -3.99 -4.58
CA LYS A 72 -12.49 -3.98 -4.26
C LYS A 72 -11.74 -5.01 -5.07
N THR A 73 -10.54 -4.63 -5.49
CA THR A 73 -9.64 -5.46 -6.31
C THR A 73 -8.26 -5.49 -5.71
N LEU A 74 -7.69 -6.68 -5.56
CA LEU A 74 -6.28 -6.89 -5.28
C LEU A 74 -5.60 -7.40 -6.55
N ARG A 75 -4.63 -6.64 -7.06
CA ARG A 75 -3.80 -7.03 -8.19
C ARG A 75 -2.39 -7.28 -7.72
N VAL A 76 -1.96 -8.52 -7.80
CA VAL A 76 -0.60 -8.94 -7.44
C VAL A 76 0.20 -9.17 -8.71
N PHE A 77 1.36 -8.52 -8.82
CA PHE A 77 2.25 -8.66 -9.97
C PHE A 77 3.29 -9.74 -9.72
N THR A 78 3.44 -10.64 -10.68
CA THR A 78 4.39 -11.75 -10.61
C THR A 78 5.75 -11.37 -11.21
N LYS A 79 6.76 -12.19 -10.96
CA LYS A 79 8.09 -12.01 -11.50
C LYS A 79 8.10 -12.06 -13.03
N GLU A 80 7.28 -12.91 -13.61
CA GLU A 80 7.17 -13.12 -15.05
C GLU A 80 6.56 -11.92 -15.77
N GLU A 81 5.61 -11.24 -15.15
CA GLU A 81 4.95 -10.04 -15.71
C GLU A 81 5.81 -8.79 -15.56
N GLY A 82 6.61 -8.72 -14.52
CA GLY A 82 7.20 -7.49 -14.02
C GLY A 82 6.28 -6.77 -13.02
N GLY A 83 6.78 -5.71 -12.39
CA GLY A 83 6.09 -5.06 -11.27
C GLY A 83 6.19 -5.86 -9.97
N PHE A 84 7.13 -6.77 -9.90
CA PHE A 84 7.31 -7.73 -8.83
C PHE A 84 7.82 -7.12 -7.52
N HIS A 85 8.61 -6.05 -7.63
CA HIS A 85 9.23 -5.39 -6.49
C HIS A 85 8.35 -4.30 -5.88
N HIS A 86 8.84 -3.70 -4.80
CA HIS A 86 8.15 -2.63 -4.08
C HIS A 86 7.72 -1.49 -5.01
N CYS A 87 6.46 -1.07 -4.91
CA CYS A 87 5.86 -0.03 -5.74
C CYS A 87 6.04 -0.25 -7.25
N GLN A 88 6.23 -1.50 -7.68
CA GLN A 88 6.47 -1.89 -9.07
C GLN A 88 7.63 -1.15 -9.73
N VAL A 89 8.69 -0.85 -8.96
CA VAL A 89 9.85 -0.08 -9.43
C VAL A 89 10.61 -0.74 -10.58
N ASP A 90 10.51 -2.06 -10.71
CA ASP A 90 11.09 -2.84 -11.81
C ASP A 90 10.29 -2.72 -13.12
N ASN A 91 9.01 -2.36 -13.05
CA ASN A 91 8.16 -2.09 -14.21
C ASN A 91 7.01 -1.17 -13.81
N VAL A 92 7.28 0.11 -13.65
CA VAL A 92 6.30 1.13 -13.25
C VAL A 92 5.12 1.19 -14.23
N THR A 93 5.38 0.98 -15.52
CA THR A 93 4.37 1.05 -16.58
C THR A 93 3.21 0.07 -16.34
N ILE A 94 3.49 -1.17 -15.95
CA ILE A 94 2.44 -2.18 -15.71
C ILE A 94 1.53 -1.77 -14.54
N GLY A 95 2.10 -1.22 -13.48
CA GLY A 95 1.33 -0.71 -12.33
C GLY A 95 0.45 0.48 -12.70
N VAL A 96 1.02 1.43 -13.43
CA VAL A 96 0.31 2.63 -13.89
C VAL A 96 -0.84 2.27 -14.82
N HIS A 97 -0.62 1.39 -15.80
CA HIS A 97 -1.67 0.93 -16.72
C HIS A 97 -2.80 0.21 -15.96
N ALA A 98 -2.47 -0.70 -15.06
CA ALA A 98 -3.48 -1.39 -14.25
C ALA A 98 -4.35 -0.42 -13.44
N MET A 99 -3.72 0.59 -12.86
CA MET A 99 -4.42 1.63 -12.09
C MET A 99 -5.36 2.47 -12.95
N TRP A 100 -4.88 2.95 -14.09
CA TRP A 100 -5.68 3.79 -14.98
C TRP A 100 -6.81 3.02 -15.66
N ASP A 101 -6.58 1.80 -16.11
CA ASP A 101 -7.62 0.95 -16.71
C ASP A 101 -8.73 0.67 -15.68
N TRP A 102 -8.34 0.34 -14.45
CA TRP A 102 -9.29 0.11 -13.36
C TRP A 102 -10.12 1.36 -13.03
N ALA A 103 -9.47 2.52 -12.95
CA ALA A 103 -10.14 3.80 -12.70
C ALA A 103 -11.06 4.20 -13.85
N ALA A 104 -10.59 4.06 -15.10
CA ALA A 104 -11.35 4.39 -16.30
C ALA A 104 -12.66 3.61 -16.37
N ASP A 105 -12.65 2.32 -16.03
CA ASP A 105 -13.86 1.49 -16.02
C ASP A 105 -14.92 2.00 -15.05
N ARG A 106 -14.52 2.64 -13.96
CA ARG A 106 -15.43 3.17 -12.93
C ARG A 106 -15.84 4.62 -13.16
N LEU A 107 -15.13 5.33 -14.03
CA LEU A 107 -15.40 6.73 -14.35
C LEU A 107 -16.17 6.89 -15.68
N LYS A 108 -16.63 5.81 -16.28
CA LYS A 108 -17.41 5.87 -17.52
C LYS A 108 -18.72 6.63 -17.30
N PRO A 109 -19.08 7.56 -18.21
CA PRO A 109 -20.37 8.24 -18.13
C PRO A 109 -21.56 7.27 -18.16
N GLY A 110 -22.56 7.48 -17.30
CA GLY A 110 -23.77 6.67 -17.26
C GLY A 110 -23.68 5.34 -16.52
N THR A 111 -22.61 5.12 -15.79
CA THR A 111 -22.48 3.97 -14.89
C THR A 111 -22.73 4.34 -13.43
#